data_3c343ec1f809be8c8e447a66c072fbf2
#
_entry.id   3c343ec1f809be8c8e447a66c072fbf2
#
_cell.length_a   1.000
_cell.length_b   1.000
_cell.length_c   1.000
_cell.angle_alpha   90.00
_cell.angle_beta   90.00
_cell.angle_gamma   90.00
#
_symmetry.space_group_name_H-M   'P 1'
#
loop_
_entity.id
_entity.type
_entity.pdbx_description
1 polymer ?
#
loop_
_entity_poly.entity_id
_entity_poly.type
_entity_poly.pdbx_seq_one_letter_code
_entity_poly.pdbx_strand_id
1 'polypeptide(L)'
;MLSNNAFKAHGINYLSPSSINTYISDPPMWVARYLFKVKSPSGAGAVRGIASEFVLANKYKEGKFDYNMLDMKFMTLCTESMIDLGDKKTEKERSLLKNFGNIIDENFKYEDLEDYQEKVEVQLDDLPVPIMGYIDFRFKDKIVDLKTSTRMPSQPTEAQKRQMALYSMAYQKNSVDLFFATPKEHKTFTLKNLTSYKKQLEKVAYSIQRFLSISDDKHELASFVYPNLDSWMWNGKMKEEAKKIWSVK
;
A
#
# COMPACT_ATOMS: atom_id res chain seq x y z
N MET A 1 -14.71 -12.68 29.66
CA MET A 1 -13.84 -13.47 28.76
C MET A 1 -13.63 -12.62 27.52
N LEU A 2 -12.43 -12.16 27.27
CA LEU A 2 -12.09 -11.48 26.00
C LEU A 2 -12.36 -12.45 24.85
N SER A 3 -12.93 -11.98 23.74
CA SER A 3 -13.34 -12.86 22.64
C SER A 3 -12.12 -13.64 22.12
N ASN A 4 -12.26 -14.94 21.86
CA ASN A 4 -11.22 -15.79 21.26
C ASN A 4 -10.72 -15.25 19.90
N ASN A 5 -11.35 -14.21 19.34
CA ASN A 5 -10.95 -13.55 18.12
C ASN A 5 -11.22 -12.04 18.21
N ALA A 6 -10.26 -11.32 18.79
CA ALA A 6 -10.28 -9.87 18.94
C ALA A 6 -10.45 -9.12 17.59
N PHE A 7 -9.92 -9.65 16.49
CA PHE A 7 -10.11 -9.06 15.17
C PHE A 7 -11.57 -9.09 14.73
N LYS A 8 -12.26 -10.21 14.97
CA LYS A 8 -13.66 -10.37 14.59
C LYS A 8 -14.58 -9.41 15.36
N ALA A 9 -14.31 -9.17 16.65
CA ALA A 9 -15.05 -8.19 17.46
C ALA A 9 -15.03 -6.79 16.85
N HIS A 10 -13.92 -6.43 16.17
CA HIS A 10 -13.75 -5.14 15.50
C HIS A 10 -14.02 -5.17 13.99
N GLY A 11 -14.56 -6.26 13.44
CA GLY A 11 -14.85 -6.39 12.01
C GLY A 11 -13.61 -6.34 11.13
N ILE A 12 -12.48 -6.88 11.62
CA ILE A 12 -11.22 -7.00 10.88
C ILE A 12 -11.05 -8.45 10.45
N ASN A 13 -11.09 -8.71 9.16
CA ASN A 13 -11.02 -10.06 8.60
C ASN A 13 -9.62 -10.43 8.11
N TYR A 14 -8.74 -9.46 7.95
CA TYR A 14 -7.35 -9.64 7.54
C TYR A 14 -6.51 -8.43 7.96
N LEU A 15 -5.20 -8.60 8.03
CA LEU A 15 -4.22 -7.52 8.04
C LEU A 15 -3.61 -7.37 6.65
N SER A 16 -3.04 -6.20 6.34
CA SER A 16 -2.27 -5.98 5.12
C SER A 16 -0.93 -5.33 5.46
N PRO A 17 0.09 -5.40 4.59
CA PRO A 17 1.34 -4.65 4.80
C PRO A 17 1.10 -3.17 5.06
N SER A 18 0.13 -2.55 4.35
CA SER A 18 -0.23 -1.15 4.58
C SER A 18 -0.87 -0.91 5.94
N SER A 19 -1.74 -1.82 6.42
CA SER A 19 -2.32 -1.70 7.78
C SER A 19 -1.24 -1.86 8.85
N ILE A 20 -0.37 -2.84 8.71
CA ILE A 20 0.76 -3.07 9.63
C ILE A 20 1.71 -1.85 9.63
N ASN A 21 2.05 -1.32 8.45
CA ASN A 21 2.88 -0.13 8.33
C ASN A 21 2.24 1.11 8.95
N THR A 22 0.91 1.27 8.81
CA THR A 22 0.18 2.35 9.46
C THR A 22 0.24 2.22 10.99
N TYR A 23 0.06 1.00 11.52
CA TYR A 23 0.17 0.77 12.97
C TYR A 23 1.58 1.09 13.52
N ILE A 24 2.63 0.77 12.75
CA ILE A 24 4.01 1.09 13.13
C ILE A 24 4.26 2.61 13.14
N SER A 25 3.78 3.32 12.11
CA SER A 25 4.11 4.74 11.91
C SER A 25 3.22 5.68 12.72
N ASP A 26 1.95 5.35 12.87
CA ASP A 26 0.94 6.19 13.52
C ASP A 26 -0.22 5.32 14.04
N PRO A 27 -0.11 4.75 15.28
CA PRO A 27 -1.17 3.94 15.86
C PRO A 27 -2.55 4.63 15.92
N PRO A 28 -2.66 5.94 16.26
CA PRO A 28 -3.92 6.66 16.18
C PRO A 28 -4.51 6.68 14.75
N MET A 29 -3.70 6.86 13.73
CA MET A 29 -4.14 6.78 12.33
C MET A 29 -4.67 5.40 12.00
N TRP A 30 -4.03 4.35 12.52
CA TRP A 30 -4.50 2.98 12.37
C TRP A 30 -5.87 2.80 13.02
N VAL A 31 -6.07 3.29 14.23
CA VAL A 31 -7.37 3.28 14.94
C VAL A 31 -8.43 3.98 14.09
N ALA A 32 -8.18 5.22 13.64
CA ALA A 32 -9.13 5.95 12.80
C ALA A 32 -9.52 5.17 11.53
N ARG A 33 -8.53 4.61 10.83
CA ARG A 33 -8.76 3.91 9.55
C ARG A 33 -9.42 2.55 9.70
N TYR A 34 -8.96 1.74 10.66
CA TYR A 34 -9.33 0.33 10.72
C TYR A 34 -10.40 0.02 11.76
N LEU A 35 -10.54 0.80 12.83
CA LEU A 35 -11.62 0.66 13.80
C LEU A 35 -12.81 1.59 13.49
N PHE A 36 -12.53 2.86 13.18
CA PHE A 36 -13.58 3.83 12.85
C PHE A 36 -13.90 3.92 11.36
N LYS A 37 -13.18 3.16 10.51
CA LYS A 37 -13.40 3.09 9.06
C LYS A 37 -13.32 4.44 8.34
N VAL A 38 -12.52 5.37 8.87
CA VAL A 38 -12.29 6.67 8.26
C VAL A 38 -11.48 6.48 6.98
N LYS A 39 -12.06 6.85 5.83
CA LYS A 39 -11.37 6.78 4.54
C LYS A 39 -10.46 7.99 4.36
N SER A 40 -9.19 7.73 4.08
CA SER A 40 -8.26 8.76 3.59
C SER A 40 -8.35 8.83 2.07
N PRO A 41 -8.53 9.99 1.47
CA PRO A 41 -8.53 10.10 0.02
C PRO A 41 -7.16 9.73 -0.55
N SER A 42 -7.15 9.04 -1.68
CA SER A 42 -5.94 8.82 -2.46
C SER A 42 -5.50 10.14 -3.11
N GLY A 43 -4.20 10.37 -3.19
CA GLY A 43 -3.67 11.50 -3.94
C GLY A 43 -3.40 11.13 -5.41
N ALA A 44 -3.32 12.14 -6.29
CA ALA A 44 -3.08 11.94 -7.73
C ALA A 44 -1.79 11.13 -8.03
N GLY A 45 -0.75 11.25 -7.18
CA GLY A 45 0.47 10.42 -7.31
C GLY A 45 0.23 8.93 -7.12
N ALA A 46 -0.68 8.53 -6.21
CA ALA A 46 -1.07 7.14 -6.03
C ALA A 46 -1.89 6.64 -7.24
N VAL A 47 -2.81 7.47 -7.74
CA VAL A 47 -3.59 7.19 -8.95
C VAL A 47 -2.68 6.99 -10.16
N ARG A 48 -1.63 7.81 -10.33
CA ARG A 48 -0.61 7.61 -11.37
C ARG A 48 0.02 6.23 -11.28
N GLY A 49 0.40 5.77 -10.08
CA GLY A 49 0.95 4.43 -9.87
C GLY A 49 0.02 3.35 -10.38
N ILE A 50 -1.23 3.35 -9.91
CA ILE A 50 -2.26 2.37 -10.30
C ILE A 50 -2.52 2.39 -11.82
N ALA A 51 -2.60 3.58 -12.43
CA ALA A 51 -2.78 3.70 -13.88
C ALA A 51 -1.58 3.12 -14.66
N SER A 52 -0.35 3.37 -14.18
CA SER A 52 0.88 2.84 -14.79
C SER A 52 0.95 1.31 -14.71
N GLU A 53 0.62 0.73 -13.55
CA GLU A 53 0.55 -0.72 -13.35
C GLU A 53 -0.48 -1.35 -14.29
N PHE A 54 -1.68 -0.76 -14.40
CA PHE A 54 -2.75 -1.24 -15.26
C PHE A 54 -2.31 -1.29 -16.74
N VAL A 55 -1.70 -0.22 -17.25
CA VAL A 55 -1.28 -0.16 -18.66
C VAL A 55 -0.10 -1.07 -18.91
N LEU A 56 0.82 -1.20 -17.96
CA LEU A 56 1.92 -2.15 -18.07
C LEU A 56 1.42 -3.60 -18.13
N ALA A 57 0.43 -3.97 -17.33
CA ALA A 57 -0.20 -5.29 -17.40
C ALA A 57 -0.86 -5.54 -18.77
N ASN A 58 -1.53 -4.53 -19.33
CA ASN A 58 -2.11 -4.62 -20.66
C ASN A 58 -1.03 -4.76 -21.77
N LYS A 59 0.14 -4.11 -21.61
CA LYS A 59 1.27 -4.32 -22.53
C LYS A 59 1.67 -5.78 -22.64
N TYR A 60 1.66 -6.54 -21.55
CA TYR A 60 1.96 -7.97 -21.58
C TYR A 60 0.91 -8.81 -22.32
N LYS A 61 -0.34 -8.32 -22.37
CA LYS A 61 -1.43 -8.98 -23.10
C LYS A 61 -1.48 -8.59 -24.58
N GLU A 62 -1.32 -7.30 -24.88
CA GLU A 62 -1.54 -6.70 -26.18
C GLU A 62 -0.23 -6.44 -26.97
N GLY A 63 0.93 -6.66 -26.37
CA GLY A 63 2.24 -6.48 -26.97
C GLY A 63 2.73 -5.03 -27.07
N LYS A 64 1.92 -4.03 -26.68
CA LYS A 64 2.31 -2.61 -26.74
C LYS A 64 1.85 -1.83 -25.53
N PHE A 65 2.62 -0.80 -25.14
CA PHE A 65 2.25 0.16 -24.12
C PHE A 65 1.34 1.25 -24.71
N ASP A 66 0.13 1.40 -24.18
CA ASP A 66 -0.86 2.35 -24.71
C ASP A 66 -0.91 3.62 -23.84
N TYR A 67 -0.34 4.71 -24.35
CA TYR A 67 -0.28 6.01 -23.67
C TYR A 67 -1.65 6.70 -23.55
N ASN A 68 -2.56 6.46 -24.50
CA ASN A 68 -3.91 6.99 -24.41
C ASN A 68 -4.68 6.29 -23.28
N MET A 69 -4.52 4.98 -23.18
CA MET A 69 -5.08 4.19 -22.08
C MET A 69 -4.53 4.65 -20.72
N LEU A 70 -3.25 5.04 -20.65
CA LEU A 70 -2.63 5.57 -19.43
C LEU A 70 -3.32 6.86 -18.97
N ASP A 71 -3.51 7.83 -19.86
CA ASP A 71 -4.18 9.09 -19.55
C ASP A 71 -5.66 8.87 -19.19
N MET A 72 -6.38 8.08 -19.98
CA MET A 72 -7.78 7.72 -19.70
C MET A 72 -7.95 7.06 -18.34
N LYS A 73 -7.11 6.06 -18.03
CA LYS A 73 -7.16 5.35 -16.75
C LYS A 73 -6.87 6.26 -15.57
N PHE A 74 -5.89 7.15 -15.71
CA PHE A 74 -5.59 8.17 -14.70
C PHE A 74 -6.80 9.07 -14.43
N MET A 75 -7.42 9.61 -15.48
CA MET A 75 -8.58 10.48 -15.35
C MET A 75 -9.77 9.77 -14.70
N THR A 76 -10.07 8.55 -15.14
CA THR A 76 -11.13 7.72 -14.56
C THR A 76 -10.92 7.50 -13.06
N LEU A 77 -9.72 7.08 -12.68
CA LEU A 77 -9.39 6.84 -11.27
C LEU A 77 -9.41 8.12 -10.42
N CYS A 78 -9.00 9.28 -10.97
CA CYS A 78 -9.13 10.56 -10.29
C CYS A 78 -10.61 10.87 -10.02
N THR A 79 -11.47 10.70 -11.02
CA THR A 79 -12.92 10.93 -10.89
C THR A 79 -13.55 9.99 -9.85
N GLU A 80 -13.26 8.71 -9.91
CA GLU A 80 -13.73 7.69 -8.95
C GLU A 80 -13.26 7.99 -7.52
N SER A 81 -12.07 8.57 -7.36
CA SER A 81 -11.49 8.97 -6.08
C SER A 81 -11.89 10.37 -5.64
N MET A 82 -12.76 11.05 -6.40
CA MET A 82 -13.18 12.45 -6.16
C MET A 82 -11.97 13.43 -6.08
N ILE A 83 -10.94 13.18 -6.87
CA ILE A 83 -9.78 14.06 -7.01
C ILE A 83 -10.12 15.11 -8.06
N ASP A 84 -9.95 16.39 -7.71
CA ASP A 84 -10.15 17.50 -8.64
C ASP A 84 -9.09 17.47 -9.75
N LEU A 85 -9.56 17.31 -10.99
CA LEU A 85 -8.70 17.29 -12.18
C LEU A 85 -8.11 18.67 -12.50
N GLY A 86 -8.75 19.76 -12.04
CA GLY A 86 -8.28 21.14 -12.19
C GLY A 86 -7.31 21.60 -11.08
N ASP A 87 -7.09 20.76 -10.05
CA ASP A 87 -6.08 21.08 -9.04
C ASP A 87 -4.66 21.01 -9.60
N LYS A 88 -3.84 22.02 -9.30
CA LYS A 88 -2.47 22.16 -9.80
C LYS A 88 -1.57 20.94 -9.56
N LYS A 89 -1.79 20.21 -8.46
CA LYS A 89 -1.02 18.98 -8.18
C LYS A 89 -1.46 17.85 -9.11
N THR A 90 -2.76 17.72 -9.34
CA THR A 90 -3.33 16.72 -10.24
C THR A 90 -2.91 16.98 -11.68
N GLU A 91 -2.99 18.23 -12.15
CA GLU A 91 -2.50 18.63 -13.47
C GLU A 91 -1.01 18.32 -13.65
N LYS A 92 -0.20 18.63 -12.64
CA LYS A 92 1.22 18.31 -12.64
C LYS A 92 1.46 16.80 -12.75
N GLU A 93 0.76 15.96 -11.97
CA GLU A 93 0.91 14.51 -12.04
C GLU A 93 0.49 13.99 -13.42
N ARG A 94 -0.61 14.51 -14.00
CA ARG A 94 -1.05 14.17 -15.35
C ARG A 94 -0.01 14.53 -16.40
N SER A 95 0.56 15.73 -16.35
CA SER A 95 1.59 16.18 -17.29
C SER A 95 2.86 15.29 -17.32
N LEU A 96 3.12 14.55 -16.25
CA LEU A 96 4.27 13.65 -16.14
C LEU A 96 3.96 12.21 -16.63
N LEU A 97 2.69 11.86 -16.89
CA LEU A 97 2.30 10.48 -17.25
C LEU A 97 3.07 9.92 -18.42
N LYS A 98 3.22 10.70 -19.51
CA LYS A 98 3.95 10.26 -20.69
C LYS A 98 5.41 9.93 -20.38
N ASN A 99 6.07 10.76 -19.55
CA ASN A 99 7.45 10.53 -19.17
C ASN A 99 7.60 9.25 -18.32
N PHE A 100 6.70 9.03 -17.36
CA PHE A 100 6.66 7.78 -16.60
C PHE A 100 6.42 6.57 -17.52
N GLY A 101 5.45 6.71 -18.45
CA GLY A 101 5.14 5.67 -19.43
C GLY A 101 6.35 5.29 -20.28
N ASN A 102 7.10 6.27 -20.80
CA ASN A 102 8.32 6.03 -21.58
C ASN A 102 9.35 5.23 -20.77
N ILE A 103 9.65 5.69 -19.54
CA ILE A 103 10.61 5.01 -18.67
C ILE A 103 10.19 3.56 -18.37
N ILE A 104 8.91 3.34 -18.09
CA ILE A 104 8.39 2.00 -17.81
C ILE A 104 8.43 1.13 -19.06
N ASP A 105 7.94 1.63 -20.20
CA ASP A 105 7.87 0.90 -21.45
C ASP A 105 9.26 0.47 -21.96
N GLU A 106 10.24 1.35 -21.85
CA GLU A 106 11.60 1.09 -22.31
C GLU A 106 12.41 0.20 -21.38
N ASN A 107 12.16 0.23 -20.07
CA ASN A 107 13.07 -0.35 -19.09
C ASN A 107 12.48 -1.48 -18.24
N PHE A 108 11.16 -1.64 -18.18
CA PHE A 108 10.54 -2.76 -17.49
C PHE A 108 10.57 -4.01 -18.39
N LYS A 109 11.70 -4.75 -18.32
CA LYS A 109 12.03 -5.89 -19.21
C LYS A 109 12.05 -7.19 -18.42
N TYR A 110 10.88 -7.65 -18.01
CA TYR A 110 10.67 -8.97 -17.42
C TYR A 110 9.88 -9.83 -18.39
N GLU A 111 10.19 -11.10 -18.48
CA GLU A 111 9.57 -12.05 -19.39
C GLU A 111 8.71 -13.05 -18.62
N ASP A 112 7.81 -13.73 -19.31
CA ASP A 112 6.95 -14.80 -18.76
C ASP A 112 6.09 -14.31 -17.58
N LEU A 113 5.30 -13.25 -17.80
CA LEU A 113 4.30 -12.80 -16.83
C LEU A 113 3.27 -13.92 -16.61
N GLU A 114 3.17 -14.39 -15.38
CA GLU A 114 2.21 -15.41 -14.98
C GLU A 114 0.93 -14.82 -14.43
N ASP A 115 1.03 -13.74 -13.63
CA ASP A 115 -0.15 -13.10 -13.04
C ASP A 115 0.10 -11.61 -12.72
N TYR A 116 -1.01 -10.87 -12.58
CA TYR A 116 -1.06 -9.44 -12.31
C TYR A 116 -2.11 -9.15 -11.24
N GLN A 117 -1.77 -8.31 -10.25
CA GLN A 117 -2.61 -7.99 -9.08
C GLN A 117 -3.10 -9.25 -8.37
N GLU A 118 -2.22 -10.23 -8.26
CA GLU A 118 -2.52 -11.52 -7.65
C GLU A 118 -2.68 -11.38 -6.14
N LYS A 119 -3.82 -11.82 -5.65
CA LYS A 119 -4.10 -11.87 -4.22
C LYS A 119 -3.27 -12.95 -3.55
N VAL A 120 -2.54 -12.58 -2.50
CA VAL A 120 -1.79 -13.51 -1.66
C VAL A 120 -2.24 -13.41 -0.22
N GLU A 121 -2.21 -14.56 0.46
CA GLU A 121 -2.54 -14.68 1.87
C GLU A 121 -1.46 -15.50 2.58
N VAL A 122 -1.01 -15.00 3.71
CA VAL A 122 -0.10 -15.70 4.60
C VAL A 122 -0.76 -15.86 5.95
N GLN A 123 -1.02 -17.10 6.34
CA GLN A 123 -1.51 -17.43 7.65
C GLN A 123 -0.34 -17.60 8.60
N LEU A 124 -0.32 -16.87 9.71
CA LEU A 124 0.62 -17.08 10.81
C LEU A 124 -0.02 -17.95 11.87
N ASP A 125 0.81 -18.76 12.53
CA ASP A 125 0.39 -19.57 13.69
C ASP A 125 -0.20 -18.64 14.76
N ASP A 126 -1.28 -19.06 15.41
CA ASP A 126 -1.95 -18.32 16.50
C ASP A 126 -2.50 -16.93 16.13
N LEU A 127 -2.43 -16.49 14.87
CA LEU A 127 -3.09 -15.26 14.42
C LEU A 127 -4.46 -15.60 13.80
N PRO A 128 -5.58 -15.09 14.35
CA PRO A 128 -6.92 -15.50 13.91
C PRO A 128 -7.32 -15.02 12.50
N VAL A 129 -6.51 -14.17 11.89
CA VAL A 129 -6.74 -13.60 10.56
C VAL A 129 -5.47 -13.68 9.71
N PRO A 130 -5.56 -13.87 8.38
CA PRO A 130 -4.38 -13.86 7.52
C PRO A 130 -3.80 -12.46 7.34
N ILE A 131 -2.54 -12.40 6.91
CA ILE A 131 -1.95 -11.20 6.32
C ILE A 131 -2.13 -11.32 4.81
N MET A 132 -2.88 -10.37 4.22
CA MET A 132 -3.25 -10.37 2.81
C MET A 132 -2.58 -9.22 2.06
N GLY A 133 -2.18 -9.47 0.82
CA GLY A 133 -1.63 -8.46 -0.08
C GLY A 133 -1.99 -8.75 -1.54
N TYR A 134 -1.60 -7.84 -2.41
CA TYR A 134 -1.70 -8.02 -3.86
C TYR A 134 -0.33 -7.80 -4.46
N ILE A 135 0.15 -8.78 -5.22
CA ILE A 135 1.40 -8.71 -5.97
C ILE A 135 1.13 -7.99 -7.28
N ASP A 136 1.87 -6.91 -7.57
CA ASP A 136 1.67 -6.17 -8.81
C ASP A 136 1.96 -7.06 -10.03
N PHE A 137 3.14 -7.70 -10.08
CA PHE A 137 3.52 -8.58 -11.18
C PHE A 137 4.22 -9.83 -10.66
N ARG A 138 3.71 -11.00 -11.02
CA ARG A 138 4.37 -12.28 -10.79
C ARG A 138 4.84 -12.87 -12.10
N PHE A 139 6.14 -13.00 -12.23
CA PHE A 139 6.83 -13.68 -13.31
C PHE A 139 7.27 -15.07 -12.86
N LYS A 140 7.59 -15.94 -13.82
CA LYS A 140 8.04 -17.30 -13.55
C LYS A 140 9.11 -17.37 -12.45
N ASP A 141 10.13 -16.51 -12.52
CA ASP A 141 11.26 -16.54 -11.61
C ASP A 141 11.29 -15.37 -10.62
N LYS A 142 10.40 -14.39 -10.78
CA LYS A 142 10.45 -13.13 -10.03
C LYS A 142 9.09 -12.59 -9.62
N ILE A 143 9.11 -11.92 -8.47
CA ILE A 143 8.03 -11.01 -8.07
C ILE A 143 8.57 -9.60 -8.22
N VAL A 144 7.81 -8.75 -8.90
CA VAL A 144 8.17 -7.35 -9.15
C VAL A 144 7.03 -6.44 -8.72
N ASP A 145 7.37 -5.43 -7.91
CA ASP A 145 6.45 -4.40 -7.47
C ASP A 145 6.86 -3.08 -8.13
N LEU A 146 5.95 -2.46 -8.87
CA LEU A 146 6.19 -1.21 -9.59
C LEU A 146 5.93 -0.02 -8.68
N LYS A 147 6.90 0.85 -8.55
CA LYS A 147 6.78 2.11 -7.82
C LYS A 147 7.04 3.31 -8.73
N THR A 148 6.09 4.22 -8.80
CA THR A 148 6.28 5.51 -9.47
C THR A 148 6.54 6.61 -8.44
N SER A 149 7.57 7.44 -8.68
CA SER A 149 7.94 8.53 -7.78
C SER A 149 8.47 9.71 -8.59
N THR A 150 8.25 10.95 -8.13
CA THR A 150 8.84 12.14 -8.77
C THR A 150 10.33 12.29 -8.49
N ARG A 151 10.86 11.57 -7.50
CA ARG A 151 12.29 11.55 -7.15
C ARG A 151 12.75 10.11 -6.94
N MET A 152 13.92 9.77 -7.45
CA MET A 152 14.52 8.45 -7.23
C MET A 152 14.95 8.32 -5.76
N PRO A 153 14.45 7.29 -5.03
CA PRO A 153 14.91 7.04 -3.69
C PRO A 153 16.32 6.46 -3.68
N SER A 154 17.12 6.80 -2.67
CA SER A 154 18.45 6.20 -2.48
C SER A 154 18.35 4.71 -2.17
N GLN A 155 17.31 4.31 -1.42
CA GLN A 155 17.00 2.94 -1.05
C GLN A 155 15.49 2.77 -0.78
N PRO A 156 14.96 1.55 -0.87
CA PRO A 156 13.59 1.25 -0.47
C PRO A 156 13.35 1.55 1.01
N THR A 157 12.15 2.03 1.32
CA THR A 157 11.73 2.27 2.69
C THR A 157 11.51 0.96 3.45
N GLU A 158 11.55 1.02 4.78
CA GLU A 158 11.24 -0.13 5.64
C GLU A 158 9.82 -0.67 5.40
N ALA A 159 8.87 0.23 5.11
CA ALA A 159 7.49 -0.13 4.76
C ALA A 159 7.41 -0.96 3.46
N GLN A 160 8.17 -0.57 2.44
CA GLN A 160 8.25 -1.31 1.18
C GLN A 160 8.95 -2.66 1.37
N LYS A 161 10.03 -2.71 2.15
CA LYS A 161 10.72 -3.98 2.46
C LYS A 161 9.80 -4.96 3.20
N ARG A 162 8.96 -4.48 4.14
CA ARG A 162 7.93 -5.32 4.81
C ARG A 162 6.87 -5.82 3.82
N GLN A 163 6.41 -4.98 2.89
CA GLN A 163 5.49 -5.41 1.84
C GLN A 163 6.10 -6.54 0.99
N MET A 164 7.34 -6.36 0.54
CA MET A 164 8.05 -7.37 -0.24
C MET A 164 8.36 -8.63 0.56
N ALA A 165 8.53 -8.51 1.88
CA ALA A 165 8.68 -9.67 2.76
C ALA A 165 7.43 -10.55 2.77
N LEU A 166 6.21 -9.97 2.78
CA LEU A 166 4.97 -10.73 2.66
C LEU A 166 4.94 -11.52 1.35
N TYR A 167 5.26 -10.88 0.23
CA TYR A 167 5.25 -11.53 -1.09
C TYR A 167 6.29 -12.67 -1.17
N SER A 168 7.47 -12.43 -0.60
CA SER A 168 8.49 -13.48 -0.45
C SER A 168 8.04 -14.65 0.42
N MET A 169 7.20 -14.42 1.44
CA MET A 169 6.62 -15.50 2.27
C MET A 169 5.61 -16.32 1.47
N ALA A 170 4.70 -15.66 0.76
CA ALA A 170 3.63 -16.33 0.02
C ALA A 170 4.15 -17.30 -1.05
N TYR A 171 5.24 -16.96 -1.73
CA TYR A 171 5.82 -17.77 -2.80
C TYR A 171 7.16 -18.40 -2.48
N GLN A 172 7.62 -18.31 -1.24
CA GLN A 172 8.92 -18.84 -0.79
C GLN A 172 10.10 -18.40 -1.69
N LYS A 173 9.98 -17.19 -2.28
CA LYS A 173 11.03 -16.62 -3.12
C LYS A 173 12.12 -15.98 -2.27
N ASN A 174 13.38 -16.23 -2.59
CA ASN A 174 14.52 -15.68 -1.86
C ASN A 174 14.88 -14.26 -2.27
N SER A 175 14.36 -13.79 -3.40
CA SER A 175 14.55 -12.43 -3.89
C SER A 175 13.29 -11.89 -4.55
N VAL A 176 13.07 -10.59 -4.41
CA VAL A 176 11.95 -9.85 -4.98
C VAL A 176 12.47 -8.50 -5.46
N ASP A 177 11.91 -7.96 -6.52
CA ASP A 177 12.36 -6.71 -7.13
C ASP A 177 11.36 -5.58 -6.85
N LEU A 178 11.90 -4.41 -6.49
CA LEU A 178 11.20 -3.13 -6.49
C LEU A 178 11.69 -2.34 -7.69
N PHE A 179 10.85 -2.18 -8.70
CA PHE A 179 11.17 -1.36 -9.87
C PHE A 179 10.64 0.05 -9.65
N PHE A 180 11.54 1.00 -9.50
CA PHE A 180 11.21 2.42 -9.39
C PHE A 180 11.32 3.10 -10.74
N ALA A 181 10.25 3.80 -11.15
CA ALA A 181 10.26 4.73 -12.27
C ALA A 181 10.06 6.16 -11.78
N THR A 182 10.86 7.07 -12.32
CA THR A 182 10.67 8.53 -12.22
C THR A 182 10.42 9.09 -13.62
N PRO A 183 10.09 10.37 -13.78
CA PRO A 183 9.96 10.97 -15.12
C PRO A 183 11.26 11.00 -15.95
N LYS A 184 12.42 10.65 -15.37
CA LYS A 184 13.75 10.81 -15.98
C LYS A 184 14.55 9.52 -16.02
N GLU A 185 14.33 8.61 -15.10
CA GLU A 185 15.18 7.44 -14.89
C GLU A 185 14.40 6.30 -14.18
N HIS A 186 14.97 5.12 -14.23
CA HIS A 186 14.50 3.97 -13.43
C HIS A 186 15.62 3.42 -12.56
N LYS A 187 15.22 2.65 -11.55
CA LYS A 187 16.13 1.85 -10.74
C LYS A 187 15.43 0.62 -10.20
N THR A 188 16.08 -0.53 -10.31
CA THR A 188 15.58 -1.77 -9.69
C THR A 188 16.39 -2.07 -8.45
N PHE A 189 15.69 -2.29 -7.33
CA PHE A 189 16.27 -2.78 -6.10
C PHE A 189 15.88 -4.24 -5.91
N THR A 190 16.82 -5.14 -6.07
CA THR A 190 16.62 -6.56 -5.76
C THR A 190 16.82 -6.77 -4.26
N LEU A 191 15.75 -7.10 -3.58
CA LEU A 191 15.74 -7.36 -2.14
C LEU A 191 15.98 -8.85 -1.88
N LYS A 192 16.97 -9.12 -1.04
CA LYS A 192 17.33 -10.46 -0.56
C LYS A 192 17.33 -10.46 0.97
N ASN A 193 17.33 -11.64 1.57
CA ASN A 193 17.45 -11.79 3.03
C ASN A 193 16.39 -11.03 3.83
N LEU A 194 15.11 -11.15 3.43
CA LEU A 194 13.99 -10.46 4.05
C LEU A 194 13.55 -11.04 5.42
N THR A 195 14.33 -11.92 6.01
CA THR A 195 13.98 -12.63 7.27
C THR A 195 13.67 -11.68 8.42
N SER A 196 14.42 -10.57 8.56
CA SER A 196 14.15 -9.57 9.60
C SER A 196 12.80 -8.87 9.41
N TYR A 197 12.42 -8.60 8.16
CA TYR A 197 11.14 -7.97 7.82
C TYR A 197 9.96 -8.91 7.95
N LYS A 198 10.15 -10.22 7.69
CA LYS A 198 9.16 -11.26 7.99
C LYS A 198 8.87 -11.28 9.50
N LYS A 199 9.91 -11.32 10.33
CA LYS A 199 9.77 -11.23 11.79
C LYS A 199 9.12 -9.93 12.27
N GLN A 200 9.36 -8.80 11.60
CA GLN A 200 8.68 -7.55 11.93
C GLN A 200 7.17 -7.63 11.63
N LEU A 201 6.78 -8.18 10.47
CA LEU A 201 5.36 -8.39 10.12
C LEU A 201 4.67 -9.25 11.20
N GLU A 202 5.26 -10.38 11.57
CA GLU A 202 4.76 -11.27 12.62
C GLU A 202 4.60 -10.53 13.96
N LYS A 203 5.67 -9.91 14.46
CA LYS A 203 5.66 -9.19 15.73
C LYS A 203 4.60 -8.11 15.79
N VAL A 204 4.43 -7.33 14.71
CA VAL A 204 3.45 -6.26 14.67
C VAL A 204 2.04 -6.80 14.54
N ALA A 205 1.81 -7.87 13.77
CA ALA A 205 0.52 -8.53 13.70
C ALA A 205 0.05 -9.02 15.08
N TYR A 206 0.92 -9.67 15.85
CA TYR A 206 0.63 -10.05 17.24
C TYR A 206 0.49 -8.85 18.18
N SER A 207 1.19 -7.73 17.93
CA SER A 207 1.00 -6.50 18.70
C SER A 207 -0.39 -5.92 18.47
N ILE A 208 -0.87 -5.90 17.21
CA ILE A 208 -2.23 -5.49 16.86
C ILE A 208 -3.25 -6.40 17.53
N GLN A 209 -3.06 -7.72 17.50
CA GLN A 209 -3.94 -8.67 18.19
C GLN A 209 -4.06 -8.36 19.68
N ARG A 210 -2.91 -8.15 20.36
CA ARG A 210 -2.89 -7.80 21.79
C ARG A 210 -3.59 -6.47 22.07
N PHE A 211 -3.37 -5.46 21.24
CA PHE A 211 -4.05 -4.19 21.34
C PHE A 211 -5.57 -4.34 21.24
N LEU A 212 -6.04 -5.08 20.23
CA LEU A 212 -7.47 -5.36 20.04
C LEU A 212 -8.08 -6.21 21.17
N SER A 213 -7.27 -7.03 21.83
CA SER A 213 -7.72 -7.87 22.97
C SER A 213 -7.93 -7.09 24.27
N ILE A 214 -7.57 -5.82 24.33
CA ILE A 214 -7.77 -4.98 25.52
C ILE A 214 -9.26 -4.73 25.76
N SER A 215 -10.03 -4.47 24.68
CA SER A 215 -11.45 -4.16 24.77
C SER A 215 -12.16 -4.45 23.44
N ASP A 216 -13.44 -4.85 23.52
CA ASP A 216 -14.33 -4.93 22.35
C ASP A 216 -14.92 -3.54 21.98
N ASP A 217 -14.74 -2.51 22.81
CA ASP A 217 -15.12 -1.13 22.51
C ASP A 217 -13.98 -0.35 21.85
N LYS A 218 -14.22 0.05 20.59
CA LYS A 218 -13.26 0.85 19.81
C LYS A 218 -12.98 2.23 20.42
N HIS A 219 -13.92 2.82 21.18
CA HIS A 219 -13.70 4.12 21.85
C HIS A 219 -12.76 3.96 23.05
N GLU A 220 -12.87 2.85 23.77
CA GLU A 220 -11.90 2.52 24.81
C GLU A 220 -10.52 2.29 24.21
N LEU A 221 -10.41 1.53 23.11
CA LEU A 221 -9.14 1.34 22.39
C LEU A 221 -8.54 2.66 21.91
N ALA A 222 -9.36 3.60 21.44
CA ALA A 222 -8.90 4.92 21.02
C ALA A 222 -8.28 5.71 22.18
N SER A 223 -8.74 5.50 23.42
CA SER A 223 -8.21 6.20 24.60
C SER A 223 -6.74 5.84 24.95
N PHE A 224 -6.24 4.70 24.46
CA PHE A 224 -4.85 4.27 24.67
C PHE A 224 -3.86 4.92 23.72
N VAL A 225 -4.33 5.59 22.66
CA VAL A 225 -3.49 6.24 21.65
C VAL A 225 -4.02 7.65 21.37
N TYR A 226 -3.14 8.59 21.08
CA TYR A 226 -3.54 10.00 20.88
C TYR A 226 -2.91 10.57 19.60
N PRO A 227 -3.70 11.22 18.71
CA PRO A 227 -3.20 11.72 17.43
C PRO A 227 -2.37 12.99 17.60
N ASN A 228 -1.26 13.08 16.89
CA ASN A 228 -0.55 14.34 16.70
C ASN A 228 -1.20 15.10 15.52
N LEU A 229 -2.20 15.92 15.79
CA LEU A 229 -2.96 16.66 14.77
C LEU A 229 -2.16 17.75 14.05
N ASP A 230 -0.95 18.06 14.50
CA ASP A 230 -0.04 18.98 13.81
C ASP A 230 0.79 18.26 12.72
N SER A 231 0.80 16.93 12.72
CA SER A 231 1.45 16.17 11.66
C SER A 231 0.71 16.33 10.34
N TRP A 232 1.47 16.48 9.26
CA TRP A 232 0.96 16.58 7.89
C TRP A 232 0.06 15.41 7.46
N MET A 233 0.18 14.26 8.11
CA MET A 233 -0.66 13.08 7.86
C MET A 233 -2.10 13.28 8.30
N TRP A 234 -2.33 14.13 9.31
CA TRP A 234 -3.64 14.49 9.81
C TRP A 234 -4.14 15.75 9.14
N ASN A 235 -4.70 15.62 7.95
CA ASN A 235 -5.22 16.74 7.17
C ASN A 235 -6.65 16.51 6.70
N GLY A 236 -7.34 17.58 6.30
CA GLY A 236 -8.70 17.53 5.77
C GLY A 236 -9.64 16.67 6.60
N LYS A 237 -10.38 15.78 5.94
CA LYS A 237 -11.36 14.90 6.57
C LYS A 237 -10.77 14.04 7.69
N MET A 238 -9.53 13.58 7.56
CA MET A 238 -8.88 12.77 8.61
C MET A 238 -8.74 13.56 9.92
N LYS A 239 -8.36 14.85 9.85
CA LYS A 239 -8.22 15.72 11.01
C LYS A 239 -9.58 15.98 11.68
N GLU A 240 -10.62 16.23 10.87
CA GLU A 240 -11.97 16.47 11.39
C GLU A 240 -12.56 15.23 12.07
N GLU A 241 -12.37 14.05 11.49
CA GLU A 241 -12.81 12.81 12.14
C GLU A 241 -12.01 12.48 13.40
N ALA A 242 -10.70 12.76 13.41
CA ALA A 242 -9.89 12.60 14.62
C ALA A 242 -10.40 13.48 15.76
N LYS A 243 -10.75 14.73 15.48
CA LYS A 243 -11.33 15.62 16.51
C LYS A 243 -12.59 15.02 17.15
N LYS A 244 -13.45 14.37 16.36
CA LYS A 244 -14.65 13.69 16.86
C LYS A 244 -14.30 12.44 17.68
N ILE A 245 -13.41 11.58 17.16
CA ILE A 245 -13.03 10.32 17.82
C ILE A 245 -12.40 10.57 19.18
N TRP A 246 -11.51 11.56 19.28
CA TRP A 246 -10.75 11.87 20.50
C TRP A 246 -11.30 13.08 21.28
N SER A 247 -12.45 13.63 20.89
CA SER A 247 -13.08 14.81 21.52
C SER A 247 -12.12 16.01 21.67
N VAL A 248 -11.29 16.25 20.63
CA VAL A 248 -10.32 17.36 20.60
C VAL A 248 -10.94 18.57 19.90
N LYS A 249 -10.66 19.77 20.41
CA LYS A 249 -11.12 21.05 19.82
C LYS A 249 -10.27 21.48 18.62
#